data_aef2eccbc97b471ed850c73400842560
#
_entry.id   aef2eccbc97b471ed850c73400842560
#
_cell.length_a   1.000
_cell.length_b   1.000
_cell.length_c   1.000
_cell.angle_alpha   90.00
_cell.angle_beta   90.00
_cell.angle_gamma   90.00
#
_symmetry.space_group_name_H-M   'P 1'
#
loop_
_entity.id
_entity.type
_entity.pdbx_description
1 polymer ?
#
loop_
_entity_poly.entity_id
_entity_poly.type
_entity_poly.pdbx_seq_one_letter_code
_entity_poly.pdbx_strand_id
1 'polypeptide(L)'
;MEHPEQKLQEKLRKFLASRLKPEIVWMASANGGYRDPHTAVSLKSMGVLPGAPDLCFCLDNGRTGWIELKAPGGRLSPQQKGVAARLIRLNHFWGVAHSIKEAVDIMRPWNVFKDGADLNEPREIEETEA
;
A
#
# COMPACT_ATOMS: atom_id res chain seq x y z
N MET A 1 4.02 12.32 17.70
CA MET A 1 4.25 10.87 17.74
C MET A 1 4.46 10.35 16.32
N GLU A 2 5.47 9.55 16.14
CA GLU A 2 5.75 8.97 14.84
C GLU A 2 4.93 7.71 14.62
N HIS A 3 4.49 7.53 13.37
CA HIS A 3 3.76 6.34 12.94
C HIS A 3 4.56 5.69 11.81
N PRO A 4 5.37 4.64 12.11
CA PRO A 4 6.27 4.05 11.11
C PRO A 4 5.57 3.60 9.83
N GLU A 5 4.36 3.05 9.95
CA GLU A 5 3.61 2.61 8.77
C GLU A 5 3.18 3.78 7.91
N GLN A 6 2.78 4.90 8.52
CA GLN A 6 2.44 6.11 7.79
C GLN A 6 3.66 6.68 7.07
N LYS A 7 4.82 6.69 7.74
CA LYS A 7 6.07 7.13 7.11
C LYS A 7 6.44 6.27 5.92
N LEU A 8 6.30 4.97 6.05
CA LEU A 8 6.56 4.04 4.96
C LEU A 8 5.63 4.32 3.78
N GLN A 9 4.35 4.56 4.07
CA GLN A 9 3.38 4.88 3.02
C GLN A 9 3.74 6.18 2.29
N GLU A 10 4.15 7.21 3.02
CA GLU A 10 4.56 8.48 2.41
C GLU A 10 5.79 8.32 1.52
N LYS A 11 6.78 7.56 1.98
CA LYS A 11 7.98 7.27 1.19
C LYS A 11 7.65 6.47 -0.05
N LEU A 12 6.82 5.44 0.09
CA LEU A 12 6.41 4.62 -1.05
C LEU A 12 5.63 5.44 -2.07
N ARG A 13 4.71 6.29 -1.62
CA ARG A 13 3.96 7.17 -2.51
C ARG A 13 4.90 8.03 -3.35
N LYS A 14 5.88 8.66 -2.73
CA LYS A 14 6.86 9.49 -3.43
C LYS A 14 7.68 8.67 -4.42
N PHE A 15 8.11 7.48 -4.02
CA PHE A 15 8.87 6.59 -4.87
C PHE A 15 8.05 6.19 -6.11
N LEU A 16 6.80 5.83 -5.92
CA LEU A 16 5.94 5.36 -7.00
C LEU A 16 5.51 6.48 -7.95
N ALA A 17 5.37 7.71 -7.46
CA ALA A 17 4.84 8.82 -8.25
C ALA A 17 5.58 9.04 -9.57
N SER A 18 6.90 8.84 -9.59
CA SER A 18 7.71 9.02 -10.79
C SER A 18 7.99 7.73 -11.55
N ARG A 19 7.62 6.57 -11.01
CA ARG A 19 7.98 5.27 -11.54
C ARG A 19 6.81 4.48 -12.11
N LEU A 20 5.60 4.79 -11.69
CA LEU A 20 4.41 4.15 -12.26
C LEU A 20 4.07 4.75 -13.62
N LYS A 21 3.51 3.92 -14.51
CA LYS A 21 2.94 4.39 -15.75
C LYS A 21 1.86 5.44 -15.46
N PRO A 22 1.79 6.54 -16.23
CA PRO A 22 0.85 7.63 -15.91
C PRO A 22 -0.61 7.23 -16.00
N GLU A 23 -0.93 6.19 -16.76
CA GLU A 23 -2.32 5.71 -16.90
C GLU A 23 -2.80 4.89 -15.69
N ILE A 24 -1.90 4.48 -14.81
CA ILE A 24 -2.29 3.67 -13.65
C ILE A 24 -3.06 4.53 -12.64
N VAL A 25 -4.28 4.11 -12.34
CA VAL A 25 -5.08 4.71 -11.28
C VAL A 25 -4.78 3.98 -9.99
N TRP A 26 -4.37 4.72 -8.97
CA TRP A 26 -4.05 4.12 -7.67
C TRP A 26 -4.39 5.09 -6.56
N MET A 27 -4.65 4.55 -5.37
CA MET A 27 -5.14 5.36 -4.27
C MET A 27 -4.86 4.69 -2.92
N ALA A 28 -4.84 5.51 -1.87
CA ALA A 28 -4.78 5.03 -0.49
C ALA A 28 -6.20 4.80 0.02
N SER A 29 -6.35 3.78 0.88
CA SER A 29 -7.62 3.60 1.58
C SER A 29 -7.71 4.56 2.76
N ALA A 30 -8.93 4.91 3.17
CA ALA A 30 -9.14 5.80 4.31
C ALA A 30 -8.83 5.13 5.66
N ASN A 31 -8.52 3.84 5.67
CA ASN A 31 -8.11 3.10 6.87
C ASN A 31 -6.62 3.20 7.17
N GLY A 32 -5.82 3.83 6.29
CA GLY A 32 -4.39 3.98 6.52
C GLY A 32 -4.10 4.89 7.70
N GLY A 33 -3.09 4.51 8.52
CA GLY A 33 -2.63 5.30 9.63
C GLY A 33 -3.52 5.24 10.87
N TYR A 34 -3.11 6.00 11.89
CA TYR A 34 -3.82 6.06 13.15
C TYR A 34 -5.11 6.86 13.04
N ARG A 35 -6.16 6.37 13.70
CA ARG A 35 -7.43 7.08 13.84
C ARG A 35 -7.88 7.01 15.31
N ASP A 36 -8.40 8.12 15.85
CA ASP A 36 -9.06 8.06 17.14
C ASP A 36 -10.38 7.29 17.03
N PRO A 37 -10.90 6.74 18.14
CA PRO A 37 -12.11 5.90 18.08
C PRO A 37 -13.33 6.60 17.50
N HIS A 38 -13.49 7.89 17.76
CA HIS A 38 -14.65 8.65 17.26
C HIS A 38 -14.60 8.79 15.74
N THR A 39 -13.44 9.16 15.20
CA THR A 39 -13.24 9.26 13.76
C THR A 39 -13.41 7.90 13.09
N ALA A 40 -12.90 6.82 13.71
CA ALA A 40 -13.03 5.47 13.16
C ALA A 40 -14.50 5.05 13.04
N VAL A 41 -15.32 5.34 14.05
CA VAL A 41 -16.76 5.04 14.00
C VAL A 41 -17.44 5.83 12.89
N SER A 42 -17.12 7.12 12.76
CA SER A 42 -17.68 7.98 11.73
C SER A 42 -17.34 7.46 10.32
N LEU A 43 -16.08 7.10 10.09
CA LEU A 43 -15.64 6.55 8.79
C LEU A 43 -16.37 5.24 8.47
N LYS A 44 -16.49 4.36 9.46
CA LYS A 44 -17.18 3.08 9.27
C LYS A 44 -18.64 3.29 8.88
N SER A 45 -19.32 4.27 9.50
CA SER A 45 -20.71 4.56 9.17
C SER A 45 -20.87 5.07 7.74
N MET A 46 -19.82 5.61 7.14
CA MET A 46 -19.80 6.06 5.76
C MET A 46 -19.39 4.96 4.76
N GLY A 47 -19.14 3.76 5.24
CA GLY A 47 -18.80 2.63 4.38
C GLY A 47 -17.33 2.31 4.28
N VAL A 48 -16.47 2.96 5.04
CA VAL A 48 -15.05 2.61 5.09
C VAL A 48 -14.90 1.23 5.72
N LEU A 49 -14.22 0.33 5.02
CA LEU A 49 -14.11 -1.07 5.44
C LEU A 49 -12.94 -1.27 6.41
N PRO A 50 -13.20 -1.68 7.66
CA PRO A 50 -12.12 -2.04 8.57
C PRO A 50 -11.29 -3.20 8.03
N GLY A 51 -9.97 -3.05 8.06
CA GLY A 51 -9.08 -4.07 7.55
C GLY A 51 -8.77 -3.97 6.05
N ALA A 52 -9.30 -2.96 5.35
CA ALA A 52 -8.93 -2.74 3.96
C ALA A 52 -7.43 -2.41 3.87
N PRO A 53 -6.69 -2.98 2.89
CA PRO A 53 -5.28 -2.68 2.72
C PRO A 53 -5.02 -1.20 2.41
N ASP A 54 -3.80 -0.75 2.66
CA ASP A 54 -3.45 0.67 2.59
C ASP A 54 -3.52 1.27 1.19
N LEU A 55 -3.11 0.52 0.17
CA LEU A 55 -3.01 1.01 -1.20
C LEU A 55 -3.72 0.08 -2.17
N CYS A 56 -4.39 0.67 -3.16
CA CYS A 56 -5.08 -0.05 -4.22
C CYS A 56 -4.60 0.46 -5.58
N PHE A 57 -4.34 -0.46 -6.50
CA PHE A 57 -3.91 -0.17 -7.86
C PHE A 57 -4.84 -0.83 -8.85
N CYS A 58 -5.34 -0.06 -9.81
CA CYS A 58 -6.17 -0.62 -10.89
C CYS A 58 -5.23 -1.11 -12.00
N LEU A 59 -5.37 -2.39 -12.36
CA LEU A 59 -4.46 -3.04 -13.29
C LEU A 59 -5.10 -3.17 -14.68
N ASP A 60 -4.25 -3.32 -15.70
CA ASP A 60 -4.69 -3.36 -17.09
C ASP A 60 -5.50 -4.62 -17.46
N ASN A 61 -5.48 -5.64 -16.60
CA ASN A 61 -6.23 -6.89 -16.82
C ASN A 61 -7.60 -6.91 -16.13
N GLY A 62 -8.09 -5.76 -15.67
CA GLY A 62 -9.38 -5.67 -14.98
C GLY A 62 -9.37 -6.09 -13.53
N ARG A 63 -8.21 -6.44 -12.98
CA ARG A 63 -8.04 -6.78 -11.57
C ARG A 63 -7.54 -5.57 -10.81
N THR A 64 -7.54 -5.67 -9.49
CA THR A 64 -6.84 -4.72 -8.63
C THR A 64 -5.68 -5.41 -7.93
N GLY A 65 -4.67 -4.62 -7.58
CA GLY A 65 -3.60 -5.06 -6.71
C GLY A 65 -3.64 -4.25 -5.43
N TRP A 66 -3.44 -4.91 -4.30
CA TRP A 66 -3.54 -4.28 -2.99
C TRP A 66 -2.28 -4.52 -2.18
N ILE A 67 -1.81 -3.47 -1.50
CA ILE A 67 -0.64 -3.56 -0.63
C ILE A 67 -1.03 -3.11 0.76
N GLU A 68 -0.76 -3.98 1.74
CA GLU A 68 -0.82 -3.65 3.15
C GLU A 68 0.59 -3.31 3.62
N LEU A 69 0.76 -2.18 4.29
CA LEU A 69 2.05 -1.74 4.80
C LEU A 69 2.14 -2.02 6.29
N LYS A 70 3.26 -2.59 6.71
CA LYS A 70 3.54 -2.88 8.12
C LYS A 70 4.94 -2.44 8.50
N ALA A 71 5.08 -1.91 9.71
CA ALA A 71 6.39 -1.68 10.31
C ALA A 71 7.09 -3.02 10.52
N PRO A 72 8.45 -3.03 10.59
CA PRO A 72 9.17 -4.26 10.90
C PRO A 72 8.62 -4.92 12.17
N GLY A 73 8.32 -6.21 12.09
CA GLY A 73 7.72 -6.97 13.20
C GLY A 73 6.22 -6.80 13.35
N GLY A 74 5.60 -5.91 12.59
CA GLY A 74 4.15 -5.72 12.63
C GLY A 74 3.41 -6.90 12.05
N ARG A 75 2.22 -7.18 12.59
CA ARG A 75 1.38 -8.31 12.19
C ARG A 75 0.03 -7.85 11.71
N LEU A 76 -0.58 -8.65 10.83
CA LEU A 76 -1.92 -8.40 10.36
C LEU A 76 -2.94 -8.62 11.48
N SER A 77 -3.93 -7.73 11.56
CA SER A 77 -5.08 -7.94 12.43
C SER A 77 -6.01 -9.01 11.84
N PRO A 78 -6.94 -9.57 12.64
CA PRO A 78 -7.94 -10.49 12.10
C PRO A 78 -8.77 -9.88 10.97
N GLN A 79 -9.15 -8.60 11.08
CA GLN A 79 -9.89 -7.93 10.00
C GLN A 79 -9.05 -7.84 8.72
N GLN A 80 -7.78 -7.49 8.84
CA GLN A 80 -6.88 -7.41 7.68
C GLN A 80 -6.73 -8.77 7.01
N LYS A 81 -6.58 -9.83 7.79
CA LYS A 81 -6.50 -11.21 7.26
C LYS A 81 -7.79 -11.59 6.53
N GLY A 82 -8.94 -11.23 7.11
CA GLY A 82 -10.24 -11.53 6.51
C GLY A 82 -10.45 -10.83 5.18
N VAL A 83 -10.11 -9.55 5.10
CA VAL A 83 -10.21 -8.81 3.83
C VAL A 83 -9.25 -9.37 2.80
N ALA A 84 -8.00 -9.66 3.18
CA ALA A 84 -7.00 -10.26 2.29
C ALA A 84 -7.51 -11.56 1.67
N ALA A 85 -8.07 -12.45 2.51
CA ALA A 85 -8.59 -13.72 2.03
C ALA A 85 -9.71 -13.54 1.00
N ARG A 86 -10.60 -12.57 1.23
CA ARG A 86 -11.69 -12.28 0.28
C ARG A 86 -11.16 -11.70 -1.02
N LEU A 87 -10.18 -10.80 -0.97
CA LEU A 87 -9.58 -10.22 -2.17
C LEU A 87 -8.93 -11.30 -3.02
N ILE A 88 -8.18 -12.21 -2.40
CA ILE A 88 -7.53 -13.31 -3.10
C ILE A 88 -8.58 -14.22 -3.74
N ARG A 89 -9.65 -14.56 -3.00
CA ARG A 89 -10.72 -15.40 -3.53
C ARG A 89 -11.46 -14.76 -4.71
N LEU A 90 -11.57 -13.43 -4.69
CA LEU A 90 -12.18 -12.67 -5.79
C LEU A 90 -11.21 -12.44 -6.96
N ASN A 91 -10.03 -13.06 -6.89
CA ASN A 91 -9.04 -13.06 -7.96
C ASN A 91 -8.29 -11.72 -8.10
N HIS A 92 -8.18 -10.98 -7.01
CA HIS A 92 -7.35 -9.78 -6.96
C HIS A 92 -5.99 -10.12 -6.35
N PHE A 93 -4.99 -9.27 -6.62
CA PHE A 93 -3.67 -9.44 -6.03
C PHE A 93 -3.59 -8.73 -4.67
N TRP A 94 -2.84 -9.31 -3.76
CA TRP A 94 -2.66 -8.75 -2.43
C TRP A 94 -1.30 -9.16 -1.87
N GLY A 95 -0.66 -8.24 -1.14
CA GLY A 95 0.58 -8.55 -0.46
C GLY A 95 0.85 -7.61 0.70
N VAL A 96 1.74 -8.00 1.58
CA VAL A 96 2.22 -7.21 2.73
C VAL A 96 3.64 -6.76 2.45
N ALA A 97 3.91 -5.47 2.65
CA ALA A 97 5.25 -4.92 2.47
C ALA A 97 5.69 -4.20 3.73
N HIS A 98 6.93 -4.44 4.14
CA HIS A 98 7.58 -3.79 5.27
C HIS A 98 8.62 -2.77 4.81
N SER A 99 8.82 -2.67 3.51
CA SER A 99 9.81 -1.78 2.91
C SER A 99 9.41 -1.45 1.48
N ILE A 100 10.04 -0.43 0.90
CA ILE A 100 9.85 -0.11 -0.52
C ILE A 100 10.25 -1.30 -1.38
N LYS A 101 11.37 -1.95 -1.06
CA LYS A 101 11.83 -3.12 -1.82
C LYS A 101 10.79 -4.23 -1.85
N GLU A 102 10.17 -4.53 -0.70
CA GLU A 102 9.14 -5.57 -0.65
C GLU A 102 7.92 -5.19 -1.47
N ALA A 103 7.50 -3.91 -1.41
CA ALA A 103 6.38 -3.43 -2.22
C ALA A 103 6.69 -3.57 -3.71
N VAL A 104 7.87 -3.18 -4.14
CA VAL A 104 8.29 -3.32 -5.54
C VAL A 104 8.27 -4.77 -5.99
N ASP A 105 8.80 -5.68 -5.15
CA ASP A 105 8.84 -7.11 -5.49
C ASP A 105 7.42 -7.67 -5.67
N ILE A 106 6.47 -7.23 -4.84
CA ILE A 106 5.06 -7.61 -4.98
C ILE A 106 4.49 -7.07 -6.29
N MET A 107 4.81 -5.82 -6.62
CA MET A 107 4.22 -5.11 -7.77
C MET A 107 4.82 -5.47 -9.11
N ARG A 108 6.02 -6.09 -9.14
CA ARG A 108 6.70 -6.41 -10.41
C ARG A 108 5.83 -7.18 -11.41
N PRO A 109 5.07 -8.20 -11.01
CA PRO A 109 4.23 -8.93 -11.96
C PRO A 109 3.01 -8.15 -12.46
N TRP A 110 2.72 -6.98 -11.88
CA TRP A 110 1.49 -6.24 -12.17
C TRP A 110 1.57 -5.38 -13.43
N ASN A 111 2.74 -5.25 -14.03
CA ASN A 111 2.95 -4.44 -15.25
C ASN A 111 2.57 -2.97 -15.05
N VAL A 112 2.92 -2.40 -13.90
CA VAL A 112 2.55 -1.02 -13.55
C VAL A 112 3.70 -0.02 -13.67
N PHE A 113 4.94 -0.50 -13.77
CA PHE A 113 6.10 0.39 -13.79
C PHE A 113 6.45 0.83 -15.21
N LYS A 114 6.96 2.06 -15.34
CA LYS A 114 7.51 2.55 -16.60
C LYS A 114 8.68 1.68 -17.03
N ASP A 115 8.84 1.51 -18.33
CA ASP A 115 10.02 0.83 -18.89
C ASP A 115 11.29 1.60 -18.50
N GLY A 116 12.28 0.86 -18.04
CA GLY A 116 13.56 1.45 -17.64
C GLY A 116 13.55 2.19 -16.32
N ALA A 117 12.46 2.18 -15.56
CA ALA A 117 12.42 2.82 -14.25
C ALA A 117 13.44 2.18 -13.30
N ASP A 118 14.12 3.02 -12.52
CA ASP A 118 15.02 2.53 -11.47
C ASP A 118 14.18 2.12 -10.27
N LEU A 119 14.08 0.80 -10.05
CA LEU A 119 13.26 0.24 -8.98
C LEU A 119 14.07 -0.11 -7.72
N ASN A 120 15.32 0.32 -7.66
CA ASN A 120 16.14 0.12 -6.46
C ASN A 120 15.62 1.00 -5.32
N GLU A 121 15.62 0.45 -4.12
CA GLU A 121 15.23 1.20 -2.93
C GLU A 121 16.26 2.31 -2.69
N PRO A 122 15.80 3.56 -2.41
CA PRO A 122 16.73 4.65 -2.13
C PRO A 122 17.58 4.34 -0.90
N ARG A 123 18.83 4.80 -0.93
CA ARG A 123 19.71 4.66 0.22
C ARG A 123 19.26 5.60 1.33
N GLU A 124 19.37 5.14 2.56
CA GLU A 124 18.99 5.93 3.72
C GLU A 124 19.76 7.26 3.80
N ILE A 125 21.05 7.20 3.45
CA ILE A 125 21.91 8.40 3.48
C ILE A 125 21.42 9.46 2.47
N GLU A 126 20.86 9.06 1.35
CA GLU A 126 20.31 9.98 0.36
C GLU A 126 19.09 10.71 0.91
N GLU A 127 18.27 10.03 1.68
CA GLU A 127 17.11 10.62 2.33
C GLU A 127 17.54 11.67 3.37
N THR A 128 18.64 11.43 4.07
CA THR A 128 19.14 12.35 5.10
C THR A 128 19.73 13.61 4.49
N GLU A 129 20.33 13.50 3.31
CA GLU A 129 20.94 14.62 2.63
C GLU A 129 19.92 15.48 1.88
N ALA A 130 18.79 14.92 1.61
CA ALA A 130 17.73 15.64 0.92
C ALA A 130 17.03 16.61 1.87
#